data_17bfb656154a37ac7507142421a50a8d
#
_entry.id   17bfb656154a37ac7507142421a50a8d
#
_cell.length_a   1.000
_cell.length_b   1.000
_cell.length_c   1.000
_cell.angle_alpha   90.00
_cell.angle_beta   90.00
_cell.angle_gamma   90.00
#
_symmetry.space_group_name_H-M   'P 1'
#
loop_
_entity.id
_entity.type
_entity.pdbx_description
1 polymer ?
#
loop_
_entity_poly.entity_id
_entity_poly.type
_entity_poly.pdbx_seq_one_letter_code
_entity_poly.pdbx_strand_id
1 'polypeptide(L)'
;MTSRTPCPCGFPEAYEECCGRFHSGTASAPTAERLMRSRYAAFVRRDGAYLLRTWHPRTRPARLDLDPAMRWTGLEILATEDGSAFHSTGTVTFRASYRGGSLHERSRFERVDGAWVYVDGDFLD
;
A
#
# COMPACT_ATOMS: atom_id res chain seq x y z
N MET A 1 -29.92 -8.69 2.79
CA MET A 1 -28.79 -8.52 1.89
C MET A 1 -27.65 -7.80 2.61
N THR A 2 -26.47 -8.39 2.62
CA THR A 2 -25.36 -7.82 3.33
C THR A 2 -24.68 -6.77 2.45
N SER A 3 -24.52 -5.57 2.97
CA SER A 3 -23.81 -4.52 2.28
C SER A 3 -22.33 -4.73 2.47
N ARG A 4 -21.58 -4.82 1.37
CA ARG A 4 -20.14 -5.01 1.40
C ARG A 4 -19.45 -3.66 1.26
N THR A 5 -18.48 -3.43 2.13
CA THR A 5 -17.75 -2.17 2.14
C THR A 5 -16.72 -2.14 1.00
N PRO A 6 -16.73 -1.10 0.16
CA PRO A 6 -15.69 -0.96 -0.86
C PRO A 6 -14.31 -0.89 -0.22
N CYS A 7 -13.29 -1.33 -0.95
CA CYS A 7 -11.94 -1.29 -0.44
C CYS A 7 -11.46 0.15 -0.23
N PRO A 8 -10.85 0.47 0.91
CA PRO A 8 -10.34 1.83 1.13
C PRO A 8 -9.28 2.26 0.12
N CYS A 9 -8.69 1.33 -0.64
CA CYS A 9 -7.65 1.67 -1.62
C CYS A 9 -8.17 2.48 -2.82
N GLY A 10 -9.49 2.62 -2.96
CA GLY A 10 -10.10 3.39 -4.04
C GLY A 10 -10.73 2.56 -5.14
N PHE A 11 -10.47 1.25 -5.18
CA PHE A 11 -11.13 0.36 -6.12
C PHE A 11 -12.55 0.08 -5.63
N PRO A 12 -13.50 -0.13 -6.57
CA PRO A 12 -14.91 -0.33 -6.17
C PRO A 12 -15.19 -1.71 -5.59
N GLU A 13 -14.28 -2.68 -5.77
CA GLU A 13 -14.47 -4.02 -5.25
C GLU A 13 -14.56 -4.00 -3.73
N ALA A 14 -15.29 -4.97 -3.17
CA ALA A 14 -15.35 -5.13 -1.72
C ALA A 14 -13.95 -5.43 -1.17
N TYR A 15 -13.70 -4.97 0.04
CA TYR A 15 -12.38 -5.12 0.66
C TYR A 15 -11.91 -6.59 0.63
N GLU A 16 -12.79 -7.53 0.96
CA GLU A 16 -12.45 -8.96 1.03
C GLU A 16 -12.01 -9.51 -0.32
N GLU A 17 -12.44 -8.90 -1.40
CA GLU A 17 -12.10 -9.32 -2.77
C GLU A 17 -11.02 -8.45 -3.38
N CYS A 18 -10.53 -7.46 -2.65
CA CYS A 18 -9.51 -6.53 -3.11
C CYS A 18 -8.28 -6.65 -2.21
N CYS A 19 -7.97 -5.64 -1.39
CA CYS A 19 -6.77 -5.67 -0.56
C CYS A 19 -6.85 -6.70 0.57
N GLY A 20 -8.05 -7.10 0.97
CA GLY A 20 -8.22 -8.12 1.99
C GLY A 20 -7.56 -9.44 1.64
N ARG A 21 -7.51 -9.79 0.35
CA ARG A 21 -6.83 -11.01 -0.10
C ARG A 21 -5.34 -10.96 0.18
N PHE A 22 -4.75 -9.78 0.03
CA PHE A 22 -3.32 -9.60 0.29
C PHE A 22 -3.05 -9.57 1.80
N HIS A 23 -3.92 -8.89 2.55
CA HIS A 23 -3.77 -8.79 4.01
C HIS A 23 -3.89 -10.16 4.67
N SER A 24 -4.79 -11.00 4.19
CA SER A 24 -4.99 -12.34 4.74
C SER A 24 -3.92 -13.34 4.31
N GLY A 25 -3.13 -13.00 3.28
CA GLY A 25 -2.14 -13.91 2.74
C GLY A 25 -2.67 -14.86 1.69
N THR A 26 -3.94 -14.75 1.32
CA THR A 26 -4.55 -15.60 0.29
C THR A 26 -3.95 -15.33 -1.09
N ALA A 27 -3.52 -14.10 -1.34
CA ALA A 27 -2.90 -13.72 -2.60
C ALA A 27 -1.75 -12.75 -2.33
N SER A 28 -0.86 -12.59 -3.31
CA SER A 28 0.22 -11.62 -3.29
C SER A 28 -0.04 -10.55 -4.33
N ALA A 29 0.33 -9.30 -4.03
CA ALA A 29 0.13 -8.21 -4.96
C ALA A 29 0.93 -8.46 -6.25
N PRO A 30 0.28 -8.42 -7.43
CA PRO A 30 0.97 -8.74 -8.68
C PRO A 30 1.83 -7.62 -9.24
N THR A 31 1.61 -6.38 -8.79
CA THR A 31 2.33 -5.20 -9.28
C THR A 31 2.67 -4.28 -8.11
N ALA A 32 3.62 -3.37 -8.37
CA ALA A 32 3.97 -2.37 -7.37
C ALA A 32 2.78 -1.49 -7.01
N GLU A 33 1.94 -1.13 -7.99
CA GLU A 33 0.75 -0.33 -7.72
C GLU A 33 -0.22 -1.06 -6.79
N ARG A 34 -0.47 -2.36 -7.05
CA ARG A 34 -1.38 -3.13 -6.18
C ARG A 34 -0.79 -3.27 -4.78
N LEU A 35 0.53 -3.39 -4.66
CA LEU A 35 1.15 -3.39 -3.35
C LEU A 35 0.96 -2.05 -2.66
N MET A 36 1.17 -0.94 -3.37
CA MET A 36 0.96 0.40 -2.79
C MET A 36 -0.47 0.55 -2.27
N ARG A 37 -1.45 0.15 -3.08
CA ARG A 37 -2.85 0.24 -2.68
C ARG A 37 -3.14 -0.61 -1.46
N SER A 38 -2.56 -1.81 -1.39
CA SER A 38 -2.79 -2.70 -0.24
C SER A 38 -2.14 -2.16 1.03
N ARG A 39 -1.00 -1.48 0.90
CA ARG A 39 -0.35 -0.86 2.05
C ARG A 39 -1.15 0.35 2.54
N TYR A 40 -1.71 1.15 1.62
CA TYR A 40 -2.61 2.23 2.02
C TYR A 40 -3.81 1.68 2.80
N ALA A 41 -4.44 0.63 2.29
CA ALA A 41 -5.55 0.00 2.99
C ALA A 41 -5.13 -0.53 4.35
N ALA A 42 -3.88 -1.00 4.48
CA ALA A 42 -3.35 -1.47 5.76
C ALA A 42 -3.18 -0.31 6.74
N PHE A 43 -2.75 0.87 6.27
CA PHE A 43 -2.73 2.05 7.13
C PHE A 43 -4.12 2.43 7.60
N VAL A 44 -5.11 2.40 6.71
CA VAL A 44 -6.50 2.69 7.07
C VAL A 44 -6.99 1.74 8.15
N ARG A 45 -6.67 0.46 8.02
CA ARG A 45 -7.13 -0.59 8.94
C ARG A 45 -6.18 -0.80 10.11
N ARG A 46 -5.07 -0.07 10.15
CA ARG A 46 -4.05 -0.18 11.19
C ARG A 46 -3.47 -1.58 11.29
N ASP A 47 -3.21 -2.19 10.13
CA ASP A 47 -2.61 -3.51 10.04
C ASP A 47 -1.09 -3.40 9.98
N GLY A 48 -0.48 -3.16 11.13
CA GLY A 48 0.97 -2.97 11.21
C GLY A 48 1.75 -4.21 10.80
N ALA A 49 1.20 -5.39 11.05
CA ALA A 49 1.87 -6.65 10.69
C ALA A 49 2.04 -6.74 9.16
N TYR A 50 1.00 -6.37 8.41
CA TYR A 50 1.08 -6.38 6.95
C TYR A 50 2.09 -5.36 6.45
N LEU A 51 2.10 -4.17 7.04
CA LEU A 51 3.05 -3.12 6.64
C LEU A 51 4.49 -3.57 6.85
N LEU A 52 4.78 -4.19 7.99
CA LEU A 52 6.13 -4.70 8.26
C LEU A 52 6.48 -5.87 7.35
N ARG A 53 5.55 -6.80 7.14
CA ARG A 53 5.76 -7.97 6.30
C ARG A 53 6.06 -7.59 4.85
N THR A 54 5.49 -6.50 4.36
CA THR A 54 5.67 -6.04 2.98
C THR A 54 6.71 -4.93 2.86
N TRP A 55 7.56 -4.78 3.85
CA TRP A 55 8.65 -3.82 3.85
C TRP A 55 9.96 -4.55 3.59
N HIS A 56 10.79 -4.02 2.70
CA HIS A 56 12.07 -4.66 2.35
C HIS A 56 12.91 -4.88 3.61
N PRO A 57 13.50 -6.08 3.79
CA PRO A 57 14.27 -6.36 5.02
C PRO A 57 15.40 -5.37 5.27
N ARG A 58 16.00 -4.82 4.21
CA ARG A 58 17.10 -3.88 4.33
C ARG A 58 16.69 -2.55 4.96
N THR A 59 15.43 -2.14 4.75
CA THR A 59 14.96 -0.83 5.21
C THR A 59 13.85 -0.93 6.25
N ARG A 60 13.40 -2.15 6.57
CA ARG A 60 12.31 -2.38 7.51
C ARG A 60 12.66 -1.90 8.91
N PRO A 61 11.83 -1.05 9.53
CA PRO A 61 12.05 -0.69 10.94
C PRO A 61 11.78 -1.86 11.86
N ALA A 62 12.37 -1.83 13.06
CA ALA A 62 12.16 -2.89 14.04
C ALA A 62 10.71 -2.95 14.49
N ARG A 63 10.04 -1.80 14.55
CA ARG A 63 8.62 -1.71 14.92
C ARG A 63 8.02 -0.50 14.23
N LEU A 64 6.69 -0.51 14.14
CA LEU A 64 5.95 0.54 13.48
C LEU A 64 4.84 1.02 14.41
N ASP A 65 4.88 2.31 14.76
CA ASP A 65 3.86 2.92 15.60
C ASP A 65 2.90 3.69 14.70
N LEU A 66 1.64 3.28 14.70
CA LEU A 66 0.58 3.92 13.90
C LEU A 66 -0.19 4.88 14.80
N ASP A 67 -0.37 6.11 14.33
CA ASP A 67 -1.10 7.14 15.07
C ASP A 67 -2.58 6.79 15.09
N PRO A 68 -3.18 6.47 16.25
CA PRO A 68 -4.59 6.12 16.31
C PRO A 68 -5.54 7.27 15.97
N ALA A 69 -5.05 8.49 15.96
CA ALA A 69 -5.87 9.66 15.61
C ALA A 69 -5.88 9.93 14.11
N MET A 70 -5.02 9.28 13.35
CA MET A 70 -4.94 9.50 11.91
C MET A 70 -6.22 9.01 11.22
N ARG A 71 -6.76 9.84 10.34
CA ARG A 71 -7.97 9.53 9.57
C ARG A 71 -7.66 9.71 8.09
N TRP A 72 -7.39 8.60 7.42
CA TRP A 72 -7.14 8.59 5.99
C TRP A 72 -8.45 8.79 5.23
N THR A 73 -8.43 9.65 4.21
CA THR A 73 -9.64 10.00 3.47
C THR A 73 -9.59 9.66 1.99
N GLY A 74 -8.44 9.26 1.47
CA GLY A 74 -8.38 8.85 0.06
C GLY A 74 -6.97 8.63 -0.43
N LEU A 75 -6.88 7.88 -1.52
CA LEU A 75 -5.63 7.59 -2.20
C LEU A 75 -5.79 7.89 -3.68
N GLU A 76 -4.84 8.63 -4.24
CA GLU A 76 -4.79 8.94 -5.66
C GLU A 76 -3.43 8.49 -6.20
N ILE A 77 -3.44 7.58 -7.17
CA ILE A 77 -2.22 7.17 -7.86
C ILE A 77 -1.99 8.16 -9.01
N LEU A 78 -0.86 8.83 -8.96
CA LEU A 78 -0.55 9.90 -9.91
C LEU A 78 0.31 9.42 -11.07
N ALA A 79 1.25 8.49 -10.81
CA ALA A 79 2.13 7.97 -11.85
C ALA A 79 2.72 6.65 -11.40
N THR A 80 3.04 5.79 -12.36
CA THR A 80 3.77 4.55 -12.09
C THR A 80 4.88 4.43 -13.14
N GLU A 81 6.02 3.87 -12.73
CA GLU A 81 7.10 3.53 -13.64
C GLU A 81 7.54 2.11 -13.33
N ASP A 82 7.62 1.26 -14.36
CA ASP A 82 7.92 -0.15 -14.20
C ASP A 82 6.93 -0.80 -13.23
N GLY A 83 7.36 -1.79 -12.45
CA GLY A 83 6.52 -2.38 -11.40
C GLY A 83 5.45 -3.33 -11.90
N SER A 84 5.49 -3.72 -13.18
CA SER A 84 4.55 -4.70 -13.73
C SER A 84 4.97 -6.12 -13.33
N ALA A 85 4.17 -7.10 -13.75
CA ALA A 85 4.48 -8.51 -13.51
C ALA A 85 5.84 -8.94 -14.09
N PHE A 86 6.39 -8.16 -15.03
CA PHE A 86 7.64 -8.48 -15.72
C PHE A 86 8.85 -7.72 -15.18
N HIS A 87 8.66 -6.83 -14.22
CA HIS A 87 9.74 -6.03 -13.66
C HIS A 87 10.14 -6.54 -12.29
N SER A 88 11.38 -6.26 -11.89
CA SER A 88 11.86 -6.57 -10.54
C SER A 88 11.90 -5.33 -9.64
N THR A 89 11.74 -4.14 -10.23
CA THR A 89 11.67 -2.88 -9.49
C THR A 89 10.57 -2.02 -10.10
N GLY A 90 10.11 -1.03 -9.33
CA GLY A 90 9.15 -0.07 -9.83
C GLY A 90 8.95 1.07 -8.86
N THR A 91 8.34 2.15 -9.35
CA THR A 91 7.99 3.30 -8.53
C THR A 91 6.51 3.61 -8.68
N VAL A 92 5.92 4.12 -7.61
CA VAL A 92 4.54 4.60 -7.61
C VAL A 92 4.54 5.98 -6.97
N THR A 93 4.05 6.97 -7.72
CA THR A 93 3.85 8.32 -7.19
C THR A 93 2.39 8.46 -6.83
N PHE A 94 2.10 8.91 -5.63
CA PHE A 94 0.73 8.96 -5.14
C PHE A 94 0.53 10.15 -4.21
N ARG A 95 -0.73 10.49 -4.00
CA ARG A 95 -1.17 11.40 -2.95
C ARG A 95 -2.12 10.65 -2.05
N ALA A 96 -1.79 10.59 -0.77
CA ALA A 96 -2.66 10.02 0.25
C ALA A 96 -3.19 11.15 1.11
N SER A 97 -4.49 11.33 1.10
CA SER A 97 -5.14 12.40 1.84
C SER A 97 -5.57 11.90 3.21
N TYR A 98 -5.51 12.78 4.19
CA TYR A 98 -5.99 12.50 5.52
C TYR A 98 -6.66 13.76 6.07
N ARG A 99 -7.38 13.58 7.16
CA ARG A 99 -8.08 14.71 7.76
C ARG A 99 -7.07 15.75 8.24
N GLY A 100 -7.02 16.87 7.55
CA GLY A 100 -6.10 17.97 7.86
C GLY A 100 -4.95 18.14 6.88
N GLY A 101 -4.79 17.21 5.89
CA GLY A 101 -3.69 17.37 4.93
C GLY A 101 -3.56 16.23 3.96
N SER A 102 -2.38 16.12 3.37
CA SER A 102 -2.09 15.04 2.45
C SER A 102 -0.58 14.77 2.40
N LEU A 103 -0.23 13.54 1.99
CA LEU A 103 1.14 13.14 1.69
C LEU A 103 1.27 12.97 0.17
N HIS A 104 2.33 13.53 -0.40
CA HIS A 104 2.67 13.34 -1.80
C HIS A 104 4.05 12.69 -1.83
N GLU A 105 4.12 11.46 -2.32
CA GLU A 105 5.35 10.66 -2.24
C GLU A 105 5.55 9.87 -3.52
N ARG A 106 6.82 9.68 -3.89
CA ARG A 106 7.22 8.68 -4.88
C ARG A 106 7.91 7.55 -4.14
N SER A 107 7.27 6.39 -4.10
CA SER A 107 7.76 5.22 -3.38
C SER A 107 8.47 4.27 -4.33
N ARG A 108 9.53 3.64 -3.84
CA ARG A 108 10.29 2.62 -4.57
C ARG A 108 9.95 1.24 -4.04
N PHE A 109 9.80 0.29 -4.97
CA PHE A 109 9.42 -1.09 -4.68
C PHE A 109 10.37 -2.04 -5.37
N GLU A 110 10.59 -3.20 -4.77
CA GLU A 110 11.42 -4.27 -5.33
C GLU A 110 10.72 -5.61 -5.12
N ARG A 111 11.11 -6.61 -5.92
CA ARG A 111 10.72 -7.99 -5.66
C ARG A 111 11.77 -8.66 -4.77
N VAL A 112 11.32 -9.33 -3.73
CA VAL A 112 12.16 -10.16 -2.87
C VAL A 112 11.50 -11.53 -2.84
N ASP A 113 12.21 -12.54 -3.36
CA ASP A 113 11.68 -13.92 -3.46
C ASP A 113 10.33 -13.95 -4.21
N GLY A 114 10.24 -13.13 -5.26
CA GLY A 114 9.05 -13.09 -6.12
C GLY A 114 7.93 -12.19 -5.63
N ALA A 115 8.02 -11.63 -4.45
CA ALA A 115 6.96 -10.80 -3.88
C ALA A 115 7.37 -9.32 -3.86
N TRP A 116 6.44 -8.45 -4.22
CA TRP A 116 6.67 -7.01 -4.16
C TRP A 116 6.75 -6.54 -2.71
N VAL A 117 7.75 -5.69 -2.42
CA VAL A 117 7.89 -5.05 -1.11
C VAL A 117 8.24 -3.58 -1.29
N TYR A 118 7.88 -2.78 -0.30
CA TYR A 118 8.22 -1.36 -0.24
C TYR A 118 9.67 -1.21 0.24
N VAL A 119 10.44 -0.36 -0.43
CA VAL A 119 11.82 -0.10 -0.05
C VAL A 119 11.92 1.21 0.73
N ASP A 120 11.63 2.30 0.06
CA ASP A 120 11.70 3.66 0.62
C ASP A 120 10.95 4.62 -0.31
N GLY A 121 11.00 5.89 -0.02
CA GLY A 121 10.35 6.88 -0.86
C GLY A 121 10.87 8.27 -0.62
N ASP A 122 10.52 9.17 -1.55
CA ASP A 122 10.84 10.59 -1.47
C ASP A 122 9.55 11.38 -1.36
N PHE A 123 9.49 12.27 -0.38
CA PHE A 123 8.36 13.19 -0.28
C PHE A 123 8.52 14.27 -1.35
N LEU A 124 7.44 14.59 -2.03
CA LEU A 124 7.41 15.57 -3.11
C LEU A 124 6.60 16.77 -2.62
N ASP A 125 7.25 17.76 -2.06
CA ASP A 125 6.66 18.97 -1.45
C ASP A 125 5.61 18.64 -0.36
#